data_422777f06536a58f841385fd07c8b9fd
#
_entry.id   422777f06536a58f841385fd07c8b9fd
#
_cell.length_a   1.000
_cell.length_b   1.000
_cell.length_c   1.000
_cell.angle_alpha   90.00
_cell.angle_beta   90.00
_cell.angle_gamma   90.00
#
_symmetry.space_group_name_H-M   'P 1'
#
loop_
_entity.id
_entity.type
_entity.pdbx_description
1 polymer ?
#
loop_
_entity_poly.entity_id
_entity_poly.type
_entity_poly.pdbx_seq_one_letter_code
_entity_poly.pdbx_strand_id
1 'polypeptide(L)'
;MVSLSATDAVASRRQARARARSSVSPGTWLARTLIVSVLGFFALFFAIPIVWLLLASGKSPRDLNLPGPFTPGSLGDLGANWDALVGFQDGIIFHWLGNSALYSGSALVLTLLTSIPAGYALALGTFRGRKLLLSVTLVVMLIPNTALVLPIFLELSALNLVGTAAAVILPFSFYPFGVYLTYIYFSSSIPADLLAAARIDGCGEFAVFRRIALPLATPVVALVGFFSFVANWNNYFLPFLVVPGPKAPIQVGLADMLSNVPAFNPTAAGVSSIELPALALATLLSVAPVLIIFLFSQRFLVAGMTAGGTKE
;
A
#
# COMPACT_ATOMS: atom_id res chain seq x y z
N MET A 1 -61.25 27.71 -12.28
CA MET A 1 -59.90 27.28 -12.53
C MET A 1 -58.97 28.44 -12.19
N VAL A 2 -58.35 28.40 -11.02
CA VAL A 2 -57.40 29.45 -10.55
C VAL A 2 -55.97 29.05 -11.03
N SER A 3 -55.43 29.81 -11.98
CA SER A 3 -54.06 29.65 -12.44
C SER A 3 -53.11 30.21 -11.38
N LEU A 4 -52.39 29.35 -10.67
CA LEU A 4 -51.27 29.76 -9.84
C LEU A 4 -50.22 30.43 -10.72
N SER A 5 -49.84 31.66 -10.43
CA SER A 5 -48.86 32.41 -11.21
C SER A 5 -47.49 31.83 -11.05
N ALA A 6 -46.64 31.89 -12.09
CA ALA A 6 -45.25 31.38 -12.09
C ALA A 6 -44.42 32.00 -10.94
N THR A 7 -44.79 33.15 -10.43
CA THR A 7 -44.15 33.82 -9.27
C THR A 7 -44.38 33.09 -7.96
N ASP A 8 -45.59 32.50 -7.75
CA ASP A 8 -45.88 31.75 -6.52
C ASP A 8 -45.13 30.42 -6.46
N ALA A 9 -44.91 29.76 -7.62
CA ALA A 9 -44.12 28.54 -7.72
C ALA A 9 -42.61 28.78 -7.46
N VAL A 10 -42.08 29.93 -7.86
CA VAL A 10 -40.66 30.31 -7.58
C VAL A 10 -40.50 30.71 -6.11
N ALA A 11 -41.45 31.40 -5.53
CA ALA A 11 -41.44 31.77 -4.10
C ALA A 11 -41.51 30.52 -3.20
N SER A 12 -42.38 29.57 -3.51
CA SER A 12 -42.49 28.30 -2.76
C SER A 12 -41.22 27.44 -2.84
N ARG A 13 -40.56 27.38 -4.00
CA ARG A 13 -39.28 26.67 -4.17
C ARG A 13 -38.13 27.36 -3.42
N ARG A 14 -38.12 28.71 -3.33
CA ARG A 14 -37.15 29.45 -2.52
C ARG A 14 -37.36 29.23 -1.02
N GLN A 15 -38.62 29.25 -0.56
CA GLN A 15 -38.96 28.95 0.84
C GLN A 15 -38.69 27.51 1.22
N ALA A 16 -38.95 26.53 0.34
CA ALA A 16 -38.58 25.13 0.55
C ALA A 16 -37.05 24.92 0.65
N ARG A 17 -36.27 25.59 -0.22
CA ARG A 17 -34.79 25.57 -0.15
C ARG A 17 -34.23 26.31 1.09
N ALA A 18 -34.88 27.39 1.54
CA ALA A 18 -34.51 28.08 2.78
C ALA A 18 -34.81 27.25 4.02
N ARG A 19 -35.95 26.56 4.08
CA ARG A 19 -36.28 25.61 5.16
C ARG A 19 -35.42 24.37 5.17
N ALA A 20 -34.99 23.84 4.01
CA ALA A 20 -34.04 22.74 3.93
C ALA A 20 -32.62 23.12 4.41
N ARG A 21 -32.27 24.42 4.38
CA ARG A 21 -30.97 24.92 4.90
C ARG A 21 -30.97 25.21 6.40
N SER A 22 -32.13 25.34 7.06
CA SER A 22 -32.23 25.83 8.44
C SER A 22 -32.52 24.77 9.51
N SER A 23 -32.67 23.49 9.16
CA SER A 23 -32.94 22.44 10.14
C SER A 23 -31.77 21.42 10.23
N VAL A 24 -30.59 21.92 10.60
CA VAL A 24 -29.59 21.02 11.17
C VAL A 24 -30.06 20.66 12.59
N SER A 25 -30.68 19.48 12.74
CA SER A 25 -31.21 19.05 14.03
C SER A 25 -30.07 18.97 15.06
N PRO A 26 -30.32 19.20 16.35
CA PRO A 26 -29.29 19.05 17.39
C PRO A 26 -28.58 17.68 17.34
N GLY A 27 -29.27 16.62 16.94
CA GLY A 27 -28.71 15.29 16.78
C GLY A 27 -27.67 15.19 15.64
N THR A 28 -27.84 15.98 14.56
CA THR A 28 -26.82 16.00 13.47
C THR A 28 -25.55 16.75 13.88
N TRP A 29 -25.67 17.77 14.74
CA TRP A 29 -24.51 18.45 15.32
C TRP A 29 -23.73 17.51 16.25
N LEU A 30 -24.40 16.84 17.15
CA LEU A 30 -23.78 15.88 18.06
C LEU A 30 -23.07 14.75 17.29
N ALA A 31 -23.75 14.16 16.31
CA ALA A 31 -23.16 13.11 15.46
C ALA A 31 -21.93 13.62 14.69
N ARG A 32 -21.99 14.84 14.13
CA ARG A 32 -20.84 15.42 13.42
C ARG A 32 -19.68 15.71 14.35
N THR A 33 -19.93 16.25 15.54
CA THR A 33 -18.90 16.50 16.54
C THR A 33 -18.24 15.18 16.96
N LEU A 34 -19.03 14.14 17.24
CA LEU A 34 -18.52 12.83 17.59
C LEU A 34 -17.63 12.24 16.48
N ILE A 35 -18.09 12.28 15.23
CA ILE A 35 -17.32 11.80 14.07
C ILE A 35 -16.00 12.58 13.96
N VAL A 36 -16.04 13.92 14.02
CA VAL A 36 -14.82 14.75 13.92
C VAL A 36 -13.87 14.48 15.09
N SER A 37 -14.39 14.30 16.31
CA SER A 37 -13.58 13.99 17.49
C SER A 37 -12.90 12.62 17.36
N VAL A 38 -13.64 11.59 16.92
CA VAL A 38 -13.09 10.25 16.69
C VAL A 38 -12.03 10.29 15.58
N LEU A 39 -12.32 10.93 14.46
CA LEU A 39 -11.35 11.08 13.36
C LEU A 39 -10.12 11.86 13.79
N GLY A 40 -10.29 12.95 14.54
CA GLY A 40 -9.20 13.74 15.09
C GLY A 40 -8.32 12.95 16.06
N PHE A 41 -8.94 12.16 16.95
CA PHE A 41 -8.21 11.26 17.86
C PHE A 41 -7.35 10.25 17.09
N PHE A 42 -7.92 9.53 16.12
CA PHE A 42 -7.15 8.57 15.32
C PHE A 42 -6.08 9.25 14.47
N ALA A 43 -6.36 10.42 13.88
CA ALA A 43 -5.37 11.17 13.12
C ALA A 43 -4.16 11.55 14.00
N LEU A 44 -4.40 12.06 15.20
CA LEU A 44 -3.34 12.37 16.16
C LEU A 44 -2.61 11.10 16.60
N PHE A 45 -3.33 10.05 16.97
CA PHE A 45 -2.74 8.79 17.43
C PHE A 45 -1.77 8.19 16.40
N PHE A 46 -2.15 8.15 15.12
CA PHE A 46 -1.29 7.64 14.04
C PHE A 46 -0.20 8.64 13.60
N ALA A 47 -0.39 9.95 13.83
CA ALA A 47 0.64 10.95 13.53
C ALA A 47 1.78 10.95 14.55
N ILE A 48 1.52 10.60 15.81
CA ILE A 48 2.50 10.63 16.90
C ILE A 48 3.81 9.88 16.57
N PRO A 49 3.78 8.62 16.11
CA PRO A 49 5.01 7.90 15.79
C PRO A 49 5.81 8.55 14.65
N ILE A 50 5.13 9.09 13.64
CA ILE A 50 5.77 9.74 12.49
C ILE A 50 6.42 11.05 12.93
N VAL A 51 5.70 11.85 13.73
CA VAL A 51 6.23 13.10 14.30
C VAL A 51 7.43 12.80 15.19
N TRP A 52 7.35 11.76 16.02
CA TRP A 52 8.48 11.34 16.84
C TRP A 52 9.71 10.97 16.01
N LEU A 53 9.55 10.18 14.96
CA LEU A 53 10.66 9.82 14.05
C LEU A 53 11.29 11.05 13.39
N LEU A 54 10.46 12.00 12.94
CA LEU A 54 10.92 13.27 12.35
C LEU A 54 11.74 14.09 13.35
N LEU A 55 11.28 14.19 14.59
CA LEU A 55 11.99 14.92 15.63
C LEU A 55 13.26 14.18 16.09
N ALA A 56 13.17 12.86 16.24
CA ALA A 56 14.28 12.01 16.65
C ALA A 56 15.46 12.07 15.66
N SER A 57 15.19 12.12 14.35
CA SER A 57 16.23 12.18 13.33
C SER A 57 17.11 13.45 13.39
N GLY A 58 16.61 14.54 13.98
CA GLY A 58 17.35 15.80 14.17
C GLY A 58 17.96 15.97 15.56
N LYS A 59 17.94 14.95 16.42
CA LYS A 59 18.52 15.01 17.77
C LYS A 59 19.92 14.39 17.84
N SER A 60 20.71 14.81 18.82
CA SER A 60 21.90 14.08 19.22
C SER A 60 21.51 12.80 19.98
N PRO A 61 22.36 11.75 20.02
CA PRO A 61 22.12 10.55 20.83
C PRO A 61 21.88 10.85 22.32
N ARG A 62 22.49 11.91 22.85
CA ARG A 62 22.33 12.35 24.24
C ARG A 62 20.96 13.00 24.49
N ASP A 63 20.46 13.75 23.50
CA ASP A 63 19.23 14.54 23.63
C ASP A 63 17.98 13.74 23.23
N LEU A 64 18.14 12.51 22.79
CA LEU A 64 17.01 11.68 22.37
C LEU A 64 15.99 11.48 23.51
N ASN A 65 16.50 11.32 24.74
CA ASN A 65 15.70 11.10 25.94
C ASN A 65 15.56 12.35 26.85
N LEU A 66 16.29 13.41 26.56
CA LEU A 66 16.32 14.66 27.32
C LEU A 66 16.19 15.86 26.36
N PRO A 67 15.43 16.90 26.65
CA PRO A 67 14.51 17.19 27.73
C PRO A 67 13.10 16.62 27.54
N GLY A 68 12.84 15.85 26.50
CA GLY A 68 11.56 15.21 26.25
C GLY A 68 11.47 14.62 24.83
N PRO A 69 10.62 13.60 24.58
CA PRO A 69 10.56 12.87 23.31
C PRO A 69 10.14 13.76 22.13
N PHE A 70 9.36 14.82 22.36
CA PHE A 70 8.81 15.69 21.32
C PHE A 70 9.50 17.07 21.20
N THR A 71 10.64 17.27 21.85
CA THR A 71 11.42 18.48 21.62
C THR A 71 12.09 18.43 20.24
N PRO A 72 12.13 19.55 19.50
CA PRO A 72 12.82 19.58 18.21
C PRO A 72 14.33 19.42 18.41
N GLY A 73 14.96 18.74 17.46
CA GLY A 73 16.42 18.68 17.36
C GLY A 73 17.01 19.87 16.59
N SER A 74 18.28 19.76 16.20
CA SER A 74 18.99 20.78 15.43
C SER A 74 19.28 20.34 13.99
N LEU A 75 19.46 21.29 13.07
CA LEU A 75 19.92 20.98 11.71
C LEU A 75 21.35 20.43 11.69
N GLY A 76 22.18 20.83 12.66
CA GLY A 76 23.54 20.30 12.82
C GLY A 76 23.53 18.81 13.18
N ASP A 77 22.68 18.42 14.14
CA ASP A 77 22.53 17.02 14.52
C ASP A 77 21.93 16.19 13.39
N LEU A 78 20.97 16.75 12.64
CA LEU A 78 20.43 16.09 11.46
C LEU A 78 21.52 15.80 10.43
N GLY A 79 22.41 16.77 10.18
CA GLY A 79 23.58 16.58 9.30
C GLY A 79 24.52 15.50 9.83
N ALA A 80 24.84 15.50 11.12
CA ALA A 80 25.68 14.48 11.73
C ALA A 80 25.05 13.08 11.66
N ASN A 81 23.75 12.96 11.87
CA ASN A 81 23.02 11.70 11.74
C ASN A 81 22.95 11.20 10.27
N TRP A 82 22.87 12.13 9.32
CA TRP A 82 22.98 11.80 7.90
C TRP A 82 24.35 11.26 7.55
N ASP A 83 25.42 11.93 8.01
CA ASP A 83 26.80 11.49 7.77
C ASP A 83 27.06 10.12 8.43
N ALA A 84 26.55 9.89 9.63
CA ALA A 84 26.62 8.60 10.32
C ALA A 84 25.86 7.52 9.53
N LEU A 85 24.68 7.84 8.99
CA LEU A 85 23.87 6.93 8.18
C LEU A 85 24.57 6.56 6.87
N VAL A 86 25.12 7.54 6.17
CA VAL A 86 25.84 7.35 4.91
C VAL A 86 27.19 6.64 5.16
N GLY A 87 27.85 6.92 6.30
CA GLY A 87 29.08 6.23 6.69
C GLY A 87 28.87 4.79 7.15
N PHE A 88 27.67 4.40 7.54
CA PHE A 88 27.38 3.05 8.01
C PHE A 88 27.59 2.02 6.89
N GLN A 89 28.56 1.10 7.09
CA GLN A 89 28.94 0.06 6.13
C GLN A 89 29.10 0.62 4.68
N ASP A 90 29.81 1.74 4.54
CA ASP A 90 30.13 2.38 3.26
C ASP A 90 28.87 2.76 2.42
N GLY A 91 27.82 3.24 3.06
CA GLY A 91 26.60 3.69 2.40
C GLY A 91 25.67 2.56 1.97
N ILE A 92 25.72 1.44 2.64
CA ILE A 92 24.93 0.23 2.32
C ILE A 92 23.41 0.51 2.24
N ILE A 93 22.92 1.54 2.92
CA ILE A 93 21.50 1.93 2.88
C ILE A 93 20.99 2.20 1.47
N PHE A 94 21.82 2.77 0.60
CA PHE A 94 21.43 3.05 -0.78
C PHE A 94 21.30 1.76 -1.59
N HIS A 95 22.09 0.73 -1.31
CA HIS A 95 21.94 -0.60 -1.89
C HIS A 95 20.62 -1.24 -1.44
N TRP A 96 20.31 -1.19 -0.15
CA TRP A 96 19.06 -1.74 0.39
C TRP A 96 17.81 -1.04 -0.17
N LEU A 97 17.83 0.30 -0.30
CA LEU A 97 16.76 1.06 -0.94
C LEU A 97 16.63 0.70 -2.43
N GLY A 98 17.74 0.63 -3.14
CA GLY A 98 17.77 0.22 -4.54
C GLY A 98 17.25 -1.20 -4.76
N ASN A 99 17.65 -2.14 -3.91
CA ASN A 99 17.15 -3.51 -3.94
C ASN A 99 15.63 -3.57 -3.64
N SER A 100 15.16 -2.83 -2.64
CA SER A 100 13.72 -2.74 -2.35
C SER A 100 12.93 -2.20 -3.52
N ALA A 101 13.42 -1.15 -4.17
CA ALA A 101 12.79 -0.59 -5.36
C ALA A 101 12.77 -1.59 -6.53
N LEU A 102 13.89 -2.28 -6.77
CA LEU A 102 14.00 -3.31 -7.80
C LEU A 102 13.05 -4.47 -7.52
N TYR A 103 13.09 -5.04 -6.31
CA TYR A 103 12.30 -6.23 -5.97
C TYR A 103 10.81 -5.91 -5.96
N SER A 104 10.39 -4.83 -5.28
CA SER A 104 8.99 -4.44 -5.21
C SER A 104 8.44 -3.98 -6.55
N GLY A 105 9.23 -3.23 -7.32
CA GLY A 105 8.85 -2.78 -8.65
C GLY A 105 8.70 -3.94 -9.64
N SER A 106 9.66 -4.88 -9.65
CA SER A 106 9.58 -6.06 -10.51
C SER A 106 8.42 -6.99 -10.13
N ALA A 107 8.25 -7.27 -8.83
CA ALA A 107 7.12 -8.06 -8.35
C ALA A 107 5.78 -7.39 -8.66
N LEU A 108 5.67 -6.06 -8.51
CA LEU A 108 4.49 -5.29 -8.90
C LEU A 108 4.13 -5.48 -10.37
N VAL A 109 5.09 -5.33 -11.29
CA VAL A 109 4.85 -5.52 -12.73
C VAL A 109 4.34 -6.92 -13.01
N LEU A 110 5.01 -7.95 -12.48
CA LEU A 110 4.60 -9.34 -12.66
C LEU A 110 3.22 -9.62 -12.04
N THR A 111 2.95 -9.06 -10.86
CA THR A 111 1.63 -9.15 -10.21
C THR A 111 0.53 -8.57 -11.08
N LEU A 112 0.72 -7.40 -11.66
CA LEU A 112 -0.29 -6.79 -12.54
C LEU A 112 -0.48 -7.61 -13.82
N LEU A 113 0.61 -8.08 -14.42
CA LEU A 113 0.56 -8.92 -15.62
C LEU A 113 -0.12 -10.27 -15.40
N THR A 114 -0.10 -10.82 -14.19
CA THR A 114 -0.74 -12.09 -13.86
C THR A 114 -2.14 -11.90 -13.28
N SER A 115 -2.31 -11.01 -12.28
CA SER A 115 -3.56 -10.86 -11.53
C SER A 115 -4.69 -10.25 -12.34
N ILE A 116 -4.38 -9.24 -13.19
CA ILE A 116 -5.42 -8.54 -13.94
C ILE A 116 -6.04 -9.45 -15.02
N PRO A 117 -5.27 -10.12 -15.90
CA PRO A 117 -5.84 -11.06 -16.86
C PRO A 117 -6.50 -12.27 -16.19
N ALA A 118 -5.92 -12.80 -15.08
CA ALA A 118 -6.49 -13.91 -14.35
C ALA A 118 -7.87 -13.57 -13.75
N GLY A 119 -7.98 -12.40 -13.08
CA GLY A 119 -9.25 -11.93 -12.55
C GLY A 119 -10.29 -11.67 -13.64
N TYR A 120 -9.90 -11.10 -14.79
CA TYR A 120 -10.75 -10.94 -15.97
C TYR A 120 -11.28 -12.28 -16.48
N ALA A 121 -10.39 -13.25 -16.69
CA ALA A 121 -10.76 -14.57 -17.16
C ALA A 121 -11.68 -15.31 -16.17
N LEU A 122 -11.40 -15.18 -14.87
CA LEU A 122 -12.25 -15.75 -13.80
C LEU A 122 -13.61 -15.05 -13.69
N ALA A 123 -13.72 -13.77 -14.03
CA ALA A 123 -14.98 -13.03 -13.96
C ALA A 123 -15.88 -13.29 -15.16
N LEU A 124 -15.34 -13.24 -16.36
CA LEU A 124 -16.09 -13.16 -17.62
C LEU A 124 -15.89 -14.35 -18.54
N GLY A 125 -14.86 -15.15 -18.30
CA GLY A 125 -14.57 -16.34 -19.12
C GLY A 125 -15.53 -17.50 -18.83
N THR A 126 -15.76 -18.33 -19.86
CA THR A 126 -16.57 -19.55 -19.79
C THR A 126 -15.69 -20.76 -20.08
N PHE A 127 -14.99 -21.28 -19.06
CA PHE A 127 -14.13 -22.44 -19.22
C PHE A 127 -14.29 -23.46 -18.08
N ARG A 128 -13.94 -24.73 -18.37
CA ARG A 128 -13.96 -25.80 -17.37
C ARG A 128 -12.92 -25.53 -16.28
N GLY A 129 -13.30 -25.73 -15.01
CA GLY A 129 -12.41 -25.51 -13.86
C GLY A 129 -12.42 -24.09 -13.29
N ARG A 130 -13.14 -23.12 -13.88
CA ARG A 130 -13.25 -21.74 -13.39
C ARG A 130 -13.58 -21.65 -11.90
N LYS A 131 -14.63 -22.38 -11.47
CA LYS A 131 -15.06 -22.40 -10.06
C LYS A 131 -13.98 -22.98 -9.13
N LEU A 132 -13.30 -24.04 -9.59
CA LEU A 132 -12.22 -24.67 -8.84
C LEU A 132 -11.05 -23.68 -8.66
N LEU A 133 -10.60 -23.02 -9.74
CA LEU A 133 -9.52 -22.04 -9.67
C LEU A 133 -9.87 -20.88 -8.74
N LEU A 134 -11.10 -20.37 -8.80
CA LEU A 134 -11.55 -19.31 -7.88
C LEU A 134 -11.54 -19.81 -6.42
N SER A 135 -12.02 -21.03 -6.15
CA SER A 135 -12.00 -21.62 -4.81
C SER A 135 -10.56 -21.81 -4.29
N VAL A 136 -9.66 -22.30 -5.14
CA VAL A 136 -8.23 -22.43 -4.80
C VAL A 136 -7.62 -21.07 -4.49
N THR A 137 -7.89 -20.05 -5.31
CA THR A 137 -7.42 -18.68 -5.07
C THR A 137 -7.88 -18.17 -3.69
N LEU A 138 -9.15 -18.39 -3.33
CA LEU A 138 -9.69 -18.00 -2.03
C LEU A 138 -9.04 -18.75 -0.86
N VAL A 139 -8.83 -20.07 -1.01
CA VAL A 139 -8.18 -20.89 0.03
C VAL A 139 -6.73 -20.45 0.24
N VAL A 140 -5.97 -20.25 -0.85
CA VAL A 140 -4.57 -19.82 -0.76
C VAL A 140 -4.44 -18.44 -0.12
N MET A 141 -5.39 -17.54 -0.37
CA MET A 141 -5.40 -16.20 0.24
C MET A 141 -5.54 -16.25 1.77
N LEU A 142 -6.11 -17.31 2.34
CA LEU A 142 -6.25 -17.47 3.79
C LEU A 142 -4.98 -17.99 4.47
N ILE A 143 -4.02 -18.51 3.70
CA ILE A 143 -2.76 -19.04 4.26
C ILE A 143 -1.87 -17.85 4.65
N PRO A 144 -1.40 -17.76 5.91
CA PRO A 144 -0.47 -16.71 6.32
C PRO A 144 0.84 -16.80 5.53
N ASN A 145 1.28 -15.70 4.92
CA ASN A 145 2.54 -15.65 4.16
C ASN A 145 3.74 -16.11 4.99
N THR A 146 3.76 -15.83 6.28
CA THR A 146 4.82 -16.24 7.20
C THR A 146 4.93 -17.76 7.35
N ALA A 147 3.81 -18.49 7.26
CA ALA A 147 3.83 -19.96 7.31
C ALA A 147 4.43 -20.58 6.04
N LEU A 148 4.42 -19.85 4.92
CA LEU A 148 4.94 -20.31 3.65
C LEU A 148 6.45 -20.03 3.49
N VAL A 149 7.07 -19.26 4.38
CA VAL A 149 8.46 -18.82 4.23
C VAL A 149 9.41 -20.02 4.16
N LEU A 150 9.29 -20.99 5.07
CA LEU A 150 10.18 -22.16 5.09
C LEU A 150 9.96 -23.09 3.88
N PRO A 151 8.71 -23.48 3.51
CA PRO A 151 8.46 -24.21 2.27
C PRO A 151 9.04 -23.52 1.02
N ILE A 152 8.81 -22.22 0.85
CA ILE A 152 9.32 -21.44 -0.29
C ILE A 152 10.85 -21.41 -0.27
N PHE A 153 11.48 -21.23 0.90
CA PHE A 153 12.94 -21.29 1.02
C PHE A 153 13.51 -22.63 0.55
N LEU A 154 12.90 -23.75 0.94
CA LEU A 154 13.33 -25.08 0.52
C LEU A 154 13.19 -25.29 -1.00
N GLU A 155 12.10 -24.81 -1.60
CA GLU A 155 11.90 -24.84 -3.07
C GLU A 155 12.97 -23.99 -3.79
N LEU A 156 13.22 -22.75 -3.32
CA LEU A 156 14.22 -21.87 -3.90
C LEU A 156 15.64 -22.43 -3.75
N SER A 157 15.91 -23.11 -2.64
CA SER A 157 17.18 -23.80 -2.43
C SER A 157 17.35 -24.97 -3.39
N ALA A 158 16.32 -25.79 -3.59
CA ALA A 158 16.35 -26.89 -4.55
C ALA A 158 16.52 -26.41 -6.01
N LEU A 159 16.03 -25.21 -6.32
CA LEU A 159 16.18 -24.56 -7.63
C LEU A 159 17.48 -23.75 -7.78
N ASN A 160 18.34 -23.72 -6.76
CA ASN A 160 19.57 -22.90 -6.71
C ASN A 160 19.32 -21.40 -6.93
N LEU A 161 18.19 -20.88 -6.47
CA LEU A 161 17.82 -19.47 -6.60
C LEU A 161 18.19 -18.63 -5.37
N VAL A 162 18.55 -19.24 -4.25
CA VAL A 162 18.98 -18.53 -3.03
C VAL A 162 20.17 -17.62 -3.35
N GLY A 163 20.16 -16.39 -2.84
CA GLY A 163 21.16 -15.37 -3.13
C GLY A 163 20.90 -14.57 -4.41
N THR A 164 19.79 -14.80 -5.11
CA THR A 164 19.42 -14.09 -6.34
C THR A 164 18.20 -13.18 -6.14
N ALA A 165 18.06 -12.14 -6.98
CA ALA A 165 16.87 -11.29 -7.00
C ALA A 165 15.60 -12.08 -7.31
N ALA A 166 15.69 -13.12 -8.13
CA ALA A 166 14.57 -13.99 -8.48
C ALA A 166 13.95 -14.66 -7.24
N ALA A 167 14.76 -15.02 -6.24
CA ALA A 167 14.29 -15.62 -5.00
C ALA A 167 13.37 -14.70 -4.18
N VAL A 168 13.49 -13.40 -4.33
CA VAL A 168 12.61 -12.42 -3.68
C VAL A 168 11.43 -12.05 -4.57
N ILE A 169 11.65 -11.89 -5.88
CA ILE A 169 10.65 -11.38 -6.82
C ILE A 169 9.58 -12.43 -7.12
N LEU A 170 9.98 -13.67 -7.50
CA LEU A 170 9.06 -14.67 -8.04
C LEU A 170 7.98 -15.14 -7.07
N PRO A 171 8.26 -15.47 -5.79
CA PRO A 171 7.26 -15.98 -4.87
C PRO A 171 6.11 -15.00 -4.61
N PHE A 172 6.39 -13.70 -4.64
CA PHE A 172 5.40 -12.65 -4.37
C PHE A 172 4.83 -11.98 -5.64
N SER A 173 5.23 -12.46 -6.82
CA SER A 173 4.66 -12.03 -8.10
C SER A 173 3.28 -12.63 -8.36
N PHE A 174 2.99 -13.79 -7.79
CA PHE A 174 1.64 -14.36 -7.77
C PHE A 174 0.90 -13.85 -6.52
N TYR A 175 -0.11 -13.01 -6.72
CA TYR A 175 -0.81 -12.32 -5.65
C TYR A 175 -2.30 -12.68 -5.64
N PRO A 176 -2.72 -13.74 -4.90
CA PRO A 176 -4.09 -14.26 -4.91
C PRO A 176 -5.14 -13.21 -4.56
N PHE A 177 -4.85 -12.33 -3.58
CA PHE A 177 -5.73 -11.23 -3.22
C PHE A 177 -5.95 -10.26 -4.39
N GLY A 178 -4.92 -9.97 -5.17
CA GLY A 178 -5.04 -9.15 -6.38
C GLY A 178 -5.90 -9.81 -7.46
N VAL A 179 -5.77 -11.12 -7.66
CA VAL A 179 -6.63 -11.88 -8.57
C VAL A 179 -8.09 -11.80 -8.13
N TYR A 180 -8.36 -11.97 -6.83
CA TYR A 180 -9.72 -11.92 -6.28
C TYR A 180 -10.34 -10.52 -6.35
N LEU A 181 -9.58 -9.47 -6.02
CA LEU A 181 -10.06 -8.09 -6.17
C LEU A 181 -10.44 -7.78 -7.62
N THR A 182 -9.58 -8.19 -8.55
CA THR A 182 -9.81 -8.01 -9.99
C THR A 182 -11.04 -8.79 -10.45
N TYR A 183 -11.20 -10.03 -9.96
CA TYR A 183 -12.39 -10.85 -10.22
C TYR A 183 -13.68 -10.15 -9.77
N ILE A 184 -13.72 -9.64 -8.52
CA ILE A 184 -14.89 -8.92 -8.00
C ILE A 184 -15.18 -7.70 -8.89
N TYR A 185 -14.16 -6.91 -9.20
CA TYR A 185 -14.32 -5.70 -9.99
C TYR A 185 -14.92 -5.99 -11.37
N PHE A 186 -14.36 -6.95 -12.11
CA PHE A 186 -14.87 -7.32 -13.42
C PHE A 186 -16.26 -7.94 -13.37
N SER A 187 -16.60 -8.65 -12.28
CA SER A 187 -17.92 -9.26 -12.10
C SER A 187 -19.02 -8.26 -11.78
N SER A 188 -18.68 -7.11 -11.16
CA SER A 188 -19.68 -6.18 -10.62
C SER A 188 -19.70 -4.81 -11.27
N SER A 189 -18.58 -4.34 -11.82
CA SER A 189 -18.42 -2.94 -12.24
C SER A 189 -18.35 -2.75 -13.75
N ILE A 190 -18.16 -3.82 -14.53
CA ILE A 190 -18.10 -3.72 -15.99
C ILE A 190 -19.45 -4.16 -16.59
N PRO A 191 -20.14 -3.27 -17.35
CA PRO A 191 -21.40 -3.62 -18.01
C PRO A 191 -21.20 -4.73 -19.04
N ALA A 192 -21.94 -5.83 -18.88
CA ALA A 192 -21.85 -6.97 -19.80
C ALA A 192 -22.24 -6.59 -21.25
N ASP A 193 -23.19 -5.67 -21.39
CA ASP A 193 -23.68 -5.20 -22.71
C ASP A 193 -22.58 -4.51 -23.51
N LEU A 194 -21.67 -3.77 -22.85
CA LEU A 194 -20.55 -3.11 -23.52
C LEU A 194 -19.57 -4.13 -24.12
N LEU A 195 -19.33 -5.22 -23.40
CA LEU A 195 -18.46 -6.30 -23.88
C LEU A 195 -19.14 -7.13 -24.99
N ALA A 196 -20.46 -7.32 -24.88
CA ALA A 196 -21.24 -8.00 -25.90
C ALA A 196 -21.28 -7.20 -27.21
N ALA A 197 -21.49 -5.89 -27.15
CA ALA A 197 -21.47 -5.01 -28.32
C ALA A 197 -20.12 -5.09 -29.07
N ALA A 198 -19.01 -5.02 -28.34
CA ALA A 198 -17.68 -5.14 -28.94
C ALA A 198 -17.44 -6.49 -29.63
N ARG A 199 -18.01 -7.58 -29.11
CA ARG A 199 -17.94 -8.91 -29.76
C ARG A 199 -18.78 -8.96 -31.03
N ILE A 200 -19.96 -8.32 -31.04
CA ILE A 200 -20.80 -8.17 -32.23
C ILE A 200 -20.07 -7.35 -33.31
N ASP A 201 -19.32 -6.34 -32.92
CA ASP A 201 -18.47 -5.54 -33.82
C ASP A 201 -17.22 -6.29 -34.31
N GLY A 202 -17.09 -7.57 -34.00
CA GLY A 202 -16.00 -8.44 -34.48
C GLY A 202 -14.71 -8.37 -33.65
N CYS A 203 -14.71 -7.78 -32.48
CA CYS A 203 -13.54 -7.76 -31.61
C CYS A 203 -13.28 -9.15 -31.01
N GLY A 204 -12.06 -9.68 -31.19
CA GLY A 204 -11.60 -10.87 -30.47
C GLY A 204 -11.40 -10.59 -28.97
N GLU A 205 -11.43 -11.66 -28.14
CA GLU A 205 -11.36 -11.56 -26.66
C GLU A 205 -10.17 -10.75 -26.14
N PHE A 206 -9.00 -10.88 -26.75
CA PHE A 206 -7.82 -10.08 -26.36
C PHE A 206 -8.00 -8.58 -26.67
N ALA A 207 -8.67 -8.25 -27.79
CA ALA A 207 -8.97 -6.86 -28.13
C ALA A 207 -10.01 -6.26 -27.16
N VAL A 208 -11.05 -7.03 -26.81
CA VAL A 208 -12.04 -6.65 -25.78
C VAL A 208 -11.36 -6.39 -24.44
N PHE A 209 -10.49 -7.31 -23.99
CA PHE A 209 -9.73 -7.14 -22.76
C PHE A 209 -8.89 -5.86 -22.81
N ARG A 210 -8.01 -5.73 -23.84
CA ARG A 210 -7.00 -4.65 -23.87
C ARG A 210 -7.61 -3.27 -24.11
N ARG A 211 -8.62 -3.16 -25.01
CA ARG A 211 -9.14 -1.87 -25.48
C ARG A 211 -10.35 -1.38 -24.70
N ILE A 212 -11.07 -2.28 -24.02
CA ILE A 212 -12.32 -1.94 -23.32
C ILE A 212 -12.20 -2.25 -21.83
N ALA A 213 -11.98 -3.52 -21.47
CA ALA A 213 -12.02 -3.95 -20.09
C ALA A 213 -10.87 -3.36 -19.25
N LEU A 214 -9.64 -3.39 -19.75
CA LEU A 214 -8.46 -2.92 -19.05
C LEU A 214 -8.48 -1.40 -18.78
N PRO A 215 -8.83 -0.51 -19.73
CA PRO A 215 -8.98 0.92 -19.45
C PRO A 215 -10.05 1.22 -18.39
N LEU A 216 -11.18 0.52 -18.42
CA LEU A 216 -12.25 0.66 -17.43
C LEU A 216 -11.83 0.12 -16.05
N ALA A 217 -10.89 -0.83 -16.01
CA ALA A 217 -10.37 -1.43 -14.79
C ALA A 217 -9.26 -0.61 -14.10
N THR A 218 -8.93 0.60 -14.59
CA THR A 218 -7.89 1.46 -14.00
C THR A 218 -7.99 1.58 -12.47
N PRO A 219 -9.18 1.74 -11.84
CA PRO A 219 -9.27 1.81 -10.38
C PRO A 219 -8.79 0.54 -9.67
N VAL A 220 -9.17 -0.64 -10.15
CA VAL A 220 -8.73 -1.90 -9.53
C VAL A 220 -7.28 -2.22 -9.85
N VAL A 221 -6.77 -1.83 -11.02
CA VAL A 221 -5.33 -1.94 -11.36
C VAL A 221 -4.50 -1.13 -10.37
N ALA A 222 -4.89 0.10 -10.09
CA ALA A 222 -4.22 0.95 -9.11
C ALA A 222 -4.32 0.38 -7.68
N LEU A 223 -5.48 -0.19 -7.31
CA LEU A 223 -5.70 -0.82 -6.01
C LEU A 223 -4.81 -2.05 -5.82
N VAL A 224 -4.81 -2.97 -6.77
CA VAL A 224 -3.96 -4.18 -6.77
C VAL A 224 -2.49 -3.78 -6.78
N GLY A 225 -2.12 -2.80 -7.61
CA GLY A 225 -0.76 -2.28 -7.67
C GLY A 225 -0.28 -1.72 -6.34
N PHE A 226 -1.10 -0.90 -5.69
CA PHE A 226 -0.77 -0.33 -4.38
C PHE A 226 -0.56 -1.42 -3.32
N PHE A 227 -1.51 -2.34 -3.16
CA PHE A 227 -1.39 -3.39 -2.16
C PHE A 227 -0.23 -4.35 -2.43
N SER A 228 -0.01 -4.72 -3.70
CA SER A 228 1.13 -5.55 -4.08
C SER A 228 2.46 -4.85 -3.79
N PHE A 229 2.59 -3.56 -4.15
CA PHE A 229 3.80 -2.80 -3.84
C PHE A 229 4.06 -2.74 -2.34
N VAL A 230 3.06 -2.37 -1.53
CA VAL A 230 3.18 -2.27 -0.07
C VAL A 230 3.56 -3.62 0.54
N ALA A 231 2.92 -4.71 0.09
CA ALA A 231 3.23 -6.05 0.58
C ALA A 231 4.68 -6.47 0.29
N ASN A 232 5.17 -6.18 -0.93
CA ASN A 232 6.55 -6.49 -1.34
C ASN A 232 7.56 -5.56 -0.67
N TRP A 233 7.28 -4.27 -0.57
CA TRP A 233 8.15 -3.30 0.10
C TRP A 233 8.39 -3.63 1.57
N ASN A 234 7.33 -4.08 2.27
CA ASN A 234 7.38 -4.45 3.69
C ASN A 234 7.79 -5.90 3.93
N ASN A 235 8.14 -6.65 2.88
CA ASN A 235 8.53 -8.04 3.04
C ASN A 235 9.90 -8.16 3.74
N TYR A 236 9.91 -8.89 4.84
CA TYR A 236 11.08 -9.08 5.68
C TYR A 236 11.54 -10.56 5.73
N PHE A 237 10.63 -11.48 6.08
CA PHE A 237 11.01 -12.83 6.47
C PHE A 237 11.68 -13.64 5.38
N LEU A 238 11.12 -13.68 4.17
CA LEU A 238 11.74 -14.43 3.09
C LEU A 238 13.06 -13.80 2.62
N PRO A 239 13.11 -12.47 2.34
CA PRO A 239 14.39 -11.83 1.98
C PRO A 239 15.49 -12.00 3.02
N PHE A 240 15.17 -11.98 4.31
CA PHE A 240 16.11 -12.23 5.39
C PHE A 240 16.81 -13.59 5.26
N LEU A 241 16.09 -14.61 4.80
CA LEU A 241 16.63 -15.96 4.61
C LEU A 241 17.38 -16.13 3.29
N VAL A 242 16.90 -15.46 2.22
CA VAL A 242 17.37 -15.78 0.86
C VAL A 242 18.39 -14.78 0.29
N VAL A 243 18.43 -13.52 0.76
CA VAL A 243 19.33 -12.47 0.22
C VAL A 243 19.92 -11.59 1.33
N PRO A 244 20.78 -12.15 2.21
CA PRO A 244 21.41 -11.36 3.28
C PRO A 244 22.46 -10.38 2.76
N GLY A 245 22.87 -9.46 3.64
CA GLY A 245 23.98 -8.52 3.39
C GLY A 245 23.62 -7.44 2.35
N PRO A 246 24.54 -7.11 1.42
CA PRO A 246 24.34 -6.02 0.47
C PRO A 246 23.17 -6.21 -0.50
N LYS A 247 22.71 -7.44 -0.72
CA LYS A 247 21.56 -7.76 -1.55
C LYS A 247 20.22 -7.67 -0.81
N ALA A 248 20.24 -7.43 0.50
CA ALA A 248 19.04 -7.31 1.30
C ALA A 248 18.16 -6.14 0.85
N PRO A 249 16.84 -6.21 0.99
CA PRO A 249 15.95 -5.06 0.90
C PRO A 249 16.02 -4.21 2.19
N ILE A 250 15.51 -2.98 2.12
CA ILE A 250 15.59 -2.01 3.23
C ILE A 250 15.02 -2.53 4.55
N GLN A 251 13.96 -3.36 4.54
CA GLN A 251 13.36 -3.89 5.77
C GLN A 251 14.34 -4.82 6.51
N VAL A 252 15.09 -5.63 5.77
CA VAL A 252 16.14 -6.47 6.35
C VAL A 252 17.31 -5.62 6.81
N GLY A 253 17.69 -4.62 6.02
CA GLY A 253 18.75 -3.67 6.38
C GLY A 253 18.44 -2.87 7.65
N LEU A 254 17.19 -2.41 7.85
CA LEU A 254 16.78 -1.73 9.09
C LEU A 254 16.88 -2.66 10.31
N ALA A 255 16.55 -3.94 10.16
CA ALA A 255 16.71 -4.92 11.24
C ALA A 255 18.19 -5.18 11.55
N ASP A 256 19.06 -5.20 10.53
CA ASP A 256 20.51 -5.27 10.71
C ASP A 256 21.03 -4.01 11.43
N MET A 257 20.63 -2.81 10.99
CA MET A 257 20.98 -1.57 11.68
C MET A 257 20.52 -1.56 13.14
N LEU A 258 19.28 -2.02 13.42
CA LEU A 258 18.74 -2.10 14.78
C LEU A 258 19.60 -2.99 15.68
N SER A 259 20.11 -4.11 15.15
CA SER A 259 21.00 -5.02 15.89
C SER A 259 22.38 -4.41 16.15
N ASN A 260 22.76 -3.36 15.45
CA ASN A 260 24.01 -2.61 15.62
C ASN A 260 23.85 -1.33 16.47
N VAL A 261 22.68 -1.08 17.06
CA VAL A 261 22.47 0.04 18.00
C VAL A 261 22.91 -0.37 19.40
N PRO A 262 23.89 0.32 20.02
CA PRO A 262 24.42 -0.03 21.34
C PRO A 262 23.36 -0.02 22.46
N ALA A 263 22.32 0.79 22.33
CA ALA A 263 21.22 0.82 23.29
C ALA A 263 20.42 -0.49 23.35
N PHE A 264 20.37 -1.27 22.26
CA PHE A 264 19.69 -2.56 22.19
C PHE A 264 20.67 -3.74 22.22
N ASN A 265 21.89 -3.53 21.74
CA ASN A 265 22.94 -4.54 21.70
C ASN A 265 24.29 -3.95 22.19
N PRO A 266 24.56 -3.99 23.50
CA PRO A 266 25.78 -3.42 24.05
C PRO A 266 27.08 -4.01 23.48
N THR A 267 27.04 -5.22 22.94
CA THR A 267 28.21 -5.88 22.31
C THR A 267 28.54 -5.28 20.94
N ALA A 268 27.64 -4.57 20.31
CA ALA A 268 27.88 -3.88 19.04
C ALA A 268 28.70 -2.59 19.19
N ALA A 269 28.91 -2.11 20.41
CA ALA A 269 29.68 -0.89 20.67
C ALA A 269 31.14 -1.02 20.16
N GLY A 270 31.51 -0.20 19.20
CA GLY A 270 32.89 -0.03 18.75
C GLY A 270 33.30 -0.63 17.42
N VAL A 271 32.46 -1.44 16.75
CA VAL A 271 32.86 -2.07 15.45
C VAL A 271 32.08 -1.51 14.25
N SER A 272 30.77 -1.36 14.35
CA SER A 272 29.91 -0.80 13.30
C SER A 272 28.64 -0.26 13.92
N SER A 273 28.80 0.49 15.05
CA SER A 273 27.65 1.01 15.77
C SER A 273 26.97 2.14 15.02
N ILE A 274 25.65 2.14 15.06
CA ILE A 274 24.81 3.25 14.61
C ILE A 274 23.93 3.70 15.76
N GLU A 275 23.75 5.01 15.89
CA GLU A 275 22.95 5.57 16.96
C GLU A 275 21.46 5.66 16.58
N LEU A 276 20.57 5.67 17.57
CA LEU A 276 19.11 5.72 17.38
C LEU A 276 18.63 6.84 16.46
N PRO A 277 19.16 8.09 16.54
CA PRO A 277 18.72 9.15 15.64
C PRO A 277 19.01 8.86 14.15
N ALA A 278 20.15 8.27 13.84
CA ALA A 278 20.48 7.87 12.47
C ALA A 278 19.60 6.70 12.00
N LEU A 279 19.27 5.75 12.89
CA LEU A 279 18.29 4.68 12.59
C LEU A 279 16.88 5.27 12.36
N ALA A 280 16.48 6.29 13.14
CA ALA A 280 15.20 6.99 12.91
C ALA A 280 15.17 7.65 11.52
N LEU A 281 16.29 8.26 11.10
CA LEU A 281 16.42 8.83 9.75
C LEU A 281 16.34 7.75 8.66
N ALA A 282 17.02 6.61 8.84
CA ALA A 282 16.90 5.46 7.93
C ALA A 282 15.47 4.94 7.82
N THR A 283 14.76 4.89 8.94
CA THR A 283 13.34 4.49 8.97
C THR A 283 12.46 5.47 8.18
N LEU A 284 12.68 6.78 8.32
CA LEU A 284 11.98 7.81 7.52
C LEU A 284 12.22 7.62 6.02
N LEU A 285 13.46 7.36 5.61
CA LEU A 285 13.80 7.08 4.23
C LEU A 285 13.09 5.82 3.72
N SER A 286 12.97 4.79 4.56
CA SER A 286 12.24 3.56 4.23
C SER A 286 10.73 3.78 4.08
N VAL A 287 10.14 4.67 4.85
CA VAL A 287 8.69 4.98 4.80
C VAL A 287 8.33 5.87 3.61
N ALA A 288 9.25 6.77 3.20
CA ALA A 288 8.98 7.77 2.17
C ALA A 288 8.42 7.21 0.84
N PRO A 289 8.95 6.12 0.24
CA PRO A 289 8.39 5.58 -1.01
C PRO A 289 6.96 5.08 -0.87
N VAL A 290 6.60 4.48 0.26
CA VAL A 290 5.23 4.02 0.52
C VAL A 290 4.27 5.21 0.61
N LEU A 291 4.67 6.28 1.32
CA LEU A 291 3.87 7.51 1.40
C LEU A 291 3.70 8.17 0.04
N ILE A 292 4.76 8.24 -0.76
CA ILE A 292 4.69 8.80 -2.12
C ILE A 292 3.69 8.02 -2.97
N ILE A 293 3.79 6.69 -3.01
CA ILE A 293 2.87 5.85 -3.78
C ILE A 293 1.44 5.95 -3.25
N PHE A 294 1.26 6.05 -1.92
CA PHE A 294 -0.05 6.26 -1.33
C PHE A 294 -0.68 7.58 -1.80
N LEU A 295 0.06 8.69 -1.78
CA LEU A 295 -0.44 10.00 -2.23
C LEU A 295 -0.92 9.99 -3.69
N PHE A 296 -0.25 9.21 -4.56
CA PHE A 296 -0.72 9.04 -5.95
C PHE A 296 -1.90 8.08 -6.06
N SER A 297 -1.95 7.04 -5.24
CA SER A 297 -2.95 5.97 -5.33
C SER A 297 -4.26 6.29 -4.61
N GLN A 298 -4.26 7.17 -3.59
CA GLN A 298 -5.41 7.42 -2.70
C GLN A 298 -6.72 7.75 -3.44
N ARG A 299 -6.64 8.53 -4.53
CA ARG A 299 -7.84 8.88 -5.34
C ARG A 299 -8.48 7.65 -5.99
N PHE A 300 -7.68 6.66 -6.38
CA PHE A 300 -8.16 5.42 -6.98
C PHE A 300 -8.64 4.43 -5.92
N LEU A 301 -8.02 4.44 -4.72
CA LEU A 301 -8.45 3.63 -3.57
C LEU A 301 -9.89 4.00 -3.17
N VAL A 302 -10.18 5.30 -3.05
CA VAL A 302 -11.54 5.79 -2.73
C VAL A 302 -12.53 5.42 -3.84
N ALA A 303 -12.18 5.63 -5.12
CA ALA A 303 -13.04 5.29 -6.25
C ALA A 303 -13.32 3.77 -6.34
N GLY A 304 -12.32 2.93 -6.08
CA GLY A 304 -12.47 1.47 -6.12
C GLY A 304 -13.39 0.92 -5.00
N MET A 305 -13.33 1.52 -3.81
CA MET A 305 -14.19 1.11 -2.68
C MET A 305 -15.65 1.52 -2.86
N THR A 306 -15.91 2.65 -3.53
CA THR A 306 -17.29 3.14 -3.75
C THR A 306 -17.97 2.47 -4.93
N ALA A 307 -17.24 1.98 -5.92
CA ALA A 307 -17.79 1.28 -7.09
C ALA A 307 -18.54 -0.02 -6.73
N GLY A 308 -18.25 -0.65 -5.59
CA GLY A 308 -18.95 -1.82 -5.08
C GLY A 308 -20.18 -1.52 -4.21
N GLY A 309 -20.37 -0.26 -3.81
CA GLY A 309 -21.40 0.14 -2.84
C GLY A 309 -22.67 0.78 -3.43
N THR A 310 -22.67 1.15 -4.69
CA THR A 310 -23.84 1.76 -5.35
C THR A 310 -24.60 0.72 -6.17
N LYS A 311 -25.33 -0.17 -5.50
CA LYS A 311 -26.50 -0.84 -6.04
C LYS A 311 -27.71 -0.16 -5.42
N GLU A 312 -28.21 0.88 -6.06
CA GLU A 312 -29.60 1.31 -6.00
C GLU A 312 -30.22 1.13 -7.39
#